data_57a988be90b5d2319f0f5dd8b73a4cd1
#
_entry.id   57a988be90b5d2319f0f5dd8b73a4cd1
#
_cell.length_a   1.000
_cell.length_b   1.000
_cell.length_c   1.000
_cell.angle_alpha   90.00
_cell.angle_beta   90.00
_cell.angle_gamma   90.00
#
_symmetry.space_group_name_H-M   'P 1'
#
loop_
_entity.id
_entity.type
_entity.pdbx_description
1 polymer ?
#
loop_
_entity_poly.entity_id
_entity_poly.type
_entity_poly.pdbx_seq_one_letter_code
_entity_poly.pdbx_strand_id
1 'polypeptide(L)'
;MKITVSVIKADVGGIGGHTKPSDGLIEAVRHTVKSSGDLLLDYYIGYCGDDVHIVMSHTKGTDNEEIHKLAWDAFEAGTQVAKEEGLYGAGQDLLKDSFSGNVKGMGPGVAELEFEERPNEAFTVFAADKTEPGCFNYPMYRLFVDALSNTGLIVNKSLAEGVRFTIMDVEDGTIADLELWEDKPTLEAALMYPGRYVIAEIHTKEGEPIPVSYTHLTLPTILRV
;
A
#
# COMPACT_ATOMS: atom_id res chain seq x y z
N MET A 1 -10.73 -6.35 20.73
CA MET A 1 -11.77 -5.98 19.72
C MET A 1 -11.18 -6.30 18.35
N LYS A 2 -12.00 -6.81 17.44
CA LYS A 2 -11.55 -7.03 16.08
C LYS A 2 -11.52 -5.70 15.31
N ILE A 3 -10.38 -5.34 14.78
CA ILE A 3 -10.14 -4.07 14.09
C ILE A 3 -9.61 -4.37 12.69
N THR A 4 -10.04 -3.56 11.75
CA THR A 4 -9.47 -3.54 10.40
C THR A 4 -8.75 -2.21 10.20
N VAL A 5 -7.57 -2.26 9.65
CA VAL A 5 -6.84 -1.10 9.14
C VAL A 5 -6.87 -1.17 7.61
N SER A 6 -7.50 -0.18 6.99
CA SER A 6 -7.51 -0.01 5.54
C SER A 6 -6.61 1.16 5.17
N VAL A 7 -5.65 0.91 4.30
CA VAL A 7 -4.76 1.92 3.71
C VAL A 7 -5.07 2.01 2.23
N ILE A 8 -5.60 3.16 1.82
CA ILE A 8 -5.98 3.39 0.42
C ILE A 8 -5.23 4.63 -0.07
N LYS A 9 -4.57 4.51 -1.22
CA LYS A 9 -3.79 5.59 -1.80
C LYS A 9 -4.15 5.86 -3.26
N ALA A 10 -4.01 7.12 -3.68
CA ALA A 10 -4.22 7.52 -5.06
C ALA A 10 -3.32 8.69 -5.45
N ASP A 11 -2.87 8.68 -6.70
CA ASP A 11 -2.35 9.85 -7.38
C ASP A 11 -3.54 10.69 -7.88
N VAL A 12 -3.77 11.80 -7.20
CA VAL A 12 -4.90 12.71 -7.49
C VAL A 12 -4.46 14.08 -7.97
N GLY A 13 -3.15 14.34 -7.98
CA GLY A 13 -2.56 15.54 -8.56
C GLY A 13 -1.44 16.13 -7.73
N GLY A 14 -0.39 16.60 -8.42
CA GLY A 14 0.84 17.09 -7.82
C GLY A 14 1.27 18.47 -8.26
N ILE A 15 1.97 19.18 -7.38
CA ILE A 15 2.65 20.44 -7.66
C ILE A 15 3.99 20.11 -8.33
N GLY A 16 4.28 20.76 -9.47
CA GLY A 16 5.57 20.63 -10.14
C GLY A 16 5.88 19.21 -10.64
N GLY A 17 4.88 18.51 -11.17
CA GLY A 17 4.94 17.10 -11.53
C GLY A 17 4.62 16.22 -10.31
N HIS A 18 5.32 15.11 -10.16
CA HIS A 18 5.10 14.12 -9.08
C HIS A 18 5.83 14.48 -7.78
N THR A 19 5.73 15.74 -7.32
CA THR A 19 6.51 16.17 -6.16
C THR A 19 5.73 16.07 -4.85
N LYS A 20 4.56 16.68 -4.80
CA LYS A 20 3.67 16.64 -3.64
C LYS A 20 2.27 17.15 -3.99
N PRO A 21 1.23 16.74 -3.27
CA PRO A 21 -0.09 17.35 -3.38
C PRO A 21 -0.10 18.78 -2.83
N SER A 22 -1.08 19.58 -3.21
CA SER A 22 -1.28 20.91 -2.61
C SER A 22 -1.92 20.79 -1.22
N ASP A 23 -1.74 21.85 -0.42
CA ASP A 23 -2.40 21.91 0.90
C ASP A 23 -3.93 21.94 0.75
N GLY A 24 -4.45 22.63 -0.28
CA GLY A 24 -5.88 22.68 -0.58
C GLY A 24 -6.45 21.30 -0.90
N LEU A 25 -5.72 20.51 -1.70
CA LEU A 25 -6.09 19.13 -2.02
C LEU A 25 -6.14 18.25 -0.74
N ILE A 26 -5.12 18.30 0.09
CA ILE A 26 -5.06 17.53 1.35
C ILE A 26 -6.20 17.93 2.30
N GLU A 27 -6.53 19.22 2.40
CA GLU A 27 -7.65 19.67 3.23
C GLU A 27 -9.01 19.20 2.69
N ALA A 28 -9.21 19.14 1.37
CA ALA A 28 -10.42 18.58 0.78
C ALA A 28 -10.59 17.09 1.11
N VAL A 29 -9.52 16.30 0.98
CA VAL A 29 -9.50 14.88 1.38
C VAL A 29 -9.82 14.75 2.88
N ARG A 30 -9.14 15.52 3.72
CA ARG A 30 -9.35 15.52 5.19
C ARG A 30 -10.77 15.87 5.56
N HIS A 31 -11.35 16.88 4.94
CA HIS A 31 -12.73 17.31 5.21
C HIS A 31 -13.71 16.18 4.89
N THR A 32 -13.55 15.51 3.78
CA THR A 32 -14.42 14.39 3.37
C THR A 32 -14.31 13.23 4.35
N VAL A 33 -13.09 12.79 4.68
CA VAL A 33 -12.87 11.70 5.65
C VAL A 33 -13.43 12.06 7.02
N LYS A 34 -13.22 13.29 7.50
CA LYS A 34 -13.77 13.76 8.78
C LYS A 34 -15.29 13.76 8.82
N SER A 35 -15.95 13.95 7.69
CA SER A 35 -17.41 13.95 7.63
C SER A 35 -18.05 12.56 7.74
N SER A 36 -17.25 11.49 7.76
CA SER A 36 -17.73 10.11 7.88
C SER A 36 -18.39 9.77 9.24
N GLY A 37 -18.29 10.66 10.22
CA GLY A 37 -18.88 10.45 11.56
C GLY A 37 -18.30 9.23 12.27
N ASP A 38 -19.18 8.36 12.77
CA ASP A 38 -18.80 7.16 13.54
C ASP A 38 -18.41 5.94 12.68
N LEU A 39 -18.20 6.13 11.37
CA LEU A 39 -17.80 5.04 10.48
C LEU A 39 -16.39 4.53 10.79
N LEU A 40 -15.50 5.44 11.20
CA LEU A 40 -14.12 5.16 11.54
C LEU A 40 -13.88 5.25 13.04
N LEU A 41 -12.97 4.44 13.56
CA LEU A 41 -12.43 4.59 14.90
C LEU A 41 -11.42 5.73 14.95
N ASP A 42 -10.53 5.77 13.95
CA ASP A 42 -9.54 6.83 13.75
C ASP A 42 -9.05 6.83 12.30
N TYR A 43 -8.37 7.91 11.90
CA TYR A 43 -7.78 8.02 10.57
C TYR A 43 -6.54 8.91 10.56
N TYR A 44 -5.68 8.67 9.58
CA TYR A 44 -4.54 9.52 9.27
C TYR A 44 -4.49 9.77 7.76
N ILE A 45 -4.19 11.01 7.38
CA ILE A 45 -4.02 11.40 5.98
C ILE A 45 -2.60 11.92 5.80
N GLY A 46 -1.89 11.29 4.89
CA GLY A 46 -0.53 11.65 4.51
C GLY A 46 -0.32 11.60 3.01
N TYR A 47 0.91 11.78 2.59
CA TYR A 47 1.30 11.64 1.20
C TYR A 47 2.75 11.18 1.07
N CYS A 48 3.08 10.63 -0.08
CA CYS A 48 4.43 10.23 -0.47
C CYS A 48 4.62 10.57 -1.95
N GLY A 49 5.53 11.46 -2.29
CA GLY A 49 5.47 12.09 -3.60
C GLY A 49 4.15 12.86 -3.75
N ASP A 50 3.40 12.66 -4.81
CA ASP A 50 2.05 13.18 -5.00
C ASP A 50 0.93 12.15 -4.74
N ASP A 51 1.28 10.91 -4.40
CA ASP A 51 0.35 9.91 -3.92
C ASP A 51 -0.22 10.30 -2.54
N VAL A 52 -1.50 10.58 -2.46
CA VAL A 52 -2.21 10.78 -1.19
C VAL A 52 -2.62 9.43 -0.64
N HIS A 53 -2.42 9.19 0.66
CA HIS A 53 -2.88 7.99 1.32
C HIS A 53 -3.75 8.29 2.53
N ILE A 54 -4.79 7.49 2.69
CA ILE A 54 -5.73 7.52 3.80
C ILE A 54 -5.56 6.21 4.57
N VAL A 55 -5.13 6.32 5.82
CA VAL A 55 -5.07 5.19 6.76
C VAL A 55 -6.31 5.27 7.64
N MET A 56 -7.13 4.24 7.64
CA MET A 56 -8.40 4.20 8.37
C MET A 56 -8.44 2.98 9.28
N SER A 57 -8.82 3.17 10.54
CA SER A 57 -9.13 2.07 11.45
C SER A 57 -10.64 1.99 11.67
N HIS A 58 -11.20 0.80 11.60
CA HIS A 58 -12.64 0.55 11.71
C HIS A 58 -12.94 -0.90 12.12
N THR A 59 -14.22 -1.22 12.29
CA THR A 59 -14.69 -2.56 12.70
C THR A 59 -15.53 -3.26 11.63
N LYS A 60 -15.42 -2.79 10.38
CA LYS A 60 -16.30 -3.23 9.28
C LYS A 60 -15.79 -4.48 8.54
N GLY A 61 -14.56 -4.92 8.81
CA GLY A 61 -13.91 -6.00 8.06
C GLY A 61 -13.21 -5.49 6.80
N THR A 62 -12.44 -6.36 6.17
CA THR A 62 -11.78 -6.09 4.88
C THR A 62 -12.79 -6.05 3.73
N ASP A 63 -12.43 -5.40 2.64
CA ASP A 63 -13.26 -5.26 1.42
C ASP A 63 -14.64 -4.65 1.69
N ASN A 64 -14.69 -3.66 2.59
CA ASN A 64 -15.96 -3.04 2.97
C ASN A 64 -16.31 -1.87 2.05
N GLU A 65 -17.50 -1.96 1.42
CA GLU A 65 -17.97 -0.98 0.44
C GLU A 65 -18.10 0.44 1.00
N GLU A 66 -18.52 0.61 2.26
CA GLU A 66 -18.67 1.95 2.87
C GLU A 66 -17.30 2.62 3.07
N ILE A 67 -16.29 1.85 3.49
CA ILE A 67 -14.90 2.33 3.66
C ILE A 67 -14.28 2.67 2.31
N HIS A 68 -14.43 1.79 1.33
CA HIS A 68 -13.91 2.01 -0.02
C HIS A 68 -14.58 3.22 -0.68
N LYS A 69 -15.91 3.36 -0.51
CA LYS A 69 -16.64 4.52 -1.02
C LYS A 69 -16.18 5.82 -0.36
N LEU A 70 -15.96 5.83 0.96
CA LEU A 70 -15.46 7.01 1.67
C LEU A 70 -14.10 7.46 1.10
N ALA A 71 -13.18 6.52 0.88
CA ALA A 71 -11.88 6.83 0.30
C ALA A 71 -12.02 7.37 -1.14
N TRP A 72 -12.89 6.76 -1.94
CA TRP A 72 -13.17 7.21 -3.29
C TRP A 72 -13.72 8.64 -3.32
N ASP A 73 -14.77 8.92 -2.53
CA ASP A 73 -15.38 10.26 -2.42
C ASP A 73 -14.34 11.31 -1.97
N ALA A 74 -13.41 10.92 -1.06
CA ALA A 74 -12.34 11.80 -0.61
C ALA A 74 -11.32 12.11 -1.73
N PHE A 75 -10.94 11.11 -2.51
CA PHE A 75 -10.05 11.32 -3.67
C PHE A 75 -10.73 12.13 -4.79
N GLU A 76 -12.03 11.94 -5.01
CA GLU A 76 -12.79 12.79 -5.94
C GLU A 76 -12.78 14.25 -5.49
N ALA A 77 -13.01 14.51 -4.20
CA ALA A 77 -12.94 15.86 -3.64
C ALA A 77 -11.55 16.48 -3.83
N GLY A 78 -10.48 15.72 -3.55
CA GLY A 78 -9.10 16.14 -3.80
C GLY A 78 -8.83 16.42 -5.28
N THR A 79 -9.31 15.55 -6.17
CA THR A 79 -9.19 15.70 -7.63
C THR A 79 -9.88 16.97 -8.13
N GLN A 80 -11.03 17.32 -7.55
CA GLN A 80 -11.71 18.56 -7.93
C GLN A 80 -10.85 19.79 -7.63
N VAL A 81 -10.24 19.84 -6.43
CA VAL A 81 -9.31 20.92 -6.06
C VAL A 81 -8.08 20.89 -6.97
N ALA A 82 -7.52 19.71 -7.26
CA ALA A 82 -6.38 19.58 -8.15
C ALA A 82 -6.66 20.17 -9.56
N LYS A 83 -7.87 19.95 -10.09
CA LYS A 83 -8.29 20.54 -11.36
C LYS A 83 -8.43 22.06 -11.29
N GLU A 84 -9.02 22.58 -10.21
CA GLU A 84 -9.19 24.01 -9.99
C GLU A 84 -7.84 24.74 -9.84
N GLU A 85 -6.89 24.12 -9.18
CA GLU A 85 -5.53 24.63 -9.01
C GLU A 85 -4.61 24.37 -10.24
N GLY A 86 -5.07 23.58 -11.22
CA GLY A 86 -4.29 23.22 -12.40
C GLY A 86 -3.08 22.34 -12.10
N LEU A 87 -3.20 21.43 -11.13
CA LEU A 87 -2.14 20.52 -10.74
C LEU A 87 -1.86 19.46 -11.81
N TYR A 88 -0.62 18.99 -11.87
CA TYR A 88 -0.21 17.92 -12.76
C TYR A 88 -0.91 16.62 -12.39
N GLY A 89 -1.34 15.84 -13.39
CA GLY A 89 -1.92 14.52 -13.18
C GLY A 89 -3.26 14.49 -12.42
N ALA A 90 -3.99 15.63 -12.36
CA ALA A 90 -5.23 15.76 -11.60
C ALA A 90 -6.24 14.63 -11.86
N GLY A 91 -6.43 13.74 -10.86
CA GLY A 91 -7.32 12.59 -10.93
C GLY A 91 -6.77 11.41 -11.73
N GLN A 92 -5.45 11.29 -11.87
CA GLN A 92 -4.81 10.26 -12.69
C GLN A 92 -5.28 8.84 -12.32
N ASP A 93 -5.32 8.49 -11.04
CA ASP A 93 -5.75 7.18 -10.59
C ASP A 93 -7.28 6.98 -10.63
N LEU A 94 -8.07 8.05 -10.70
CA LEU A 94 -9.52 7.97 -10.78
C LEU A 94 -10.06 7.85 -12.22
N LEU A 95 -9.19 7.75 -13.23
CA LEU A 95 -9.60 7.48 -14.61
C LEU A 95 -10.16 6.06 -14.82
N LYS A 96 -10.00 5.20 -13.84
CA LYS A 96 -10.59 3.86 -13.78
C LYS A 96 -11.54 3.80 -12.59
N ASP A 97 -12.76 3.39 -12.83
CA ASP A 97 -13.80 3.21 -11.80
C ASP A 97 -13.57 1.95 -10.95
N SER A 98 -12.32 1.71 -10.55
CA SER A 98 -11.96 0.54 -9.74
C SER A 98 -10.64 0.75 -9.00
N PHE A 99 -10.55 0.17 -7.81
CA PHE A 99 -9.30 0.13 -7.05
C PHE A 99 -8.25 -0.77 -7.73
N SER A 100 -6.98 -0.59 -7.34
CA SER A 100 -5.91 -1.46 -7.79
C SER A 100 -6.12 -2.89 -7.26
N GLY A 101 -5.64 -3.85 -8.00
CA GLY A 101 -6.04 -5.25 -7.87
C GLY A 101 -6.64 -5.74 -9.18
N ASN A 102 -6.97 -4.82 -10.09
CA ASN A 102 -7.18 -5.20 -11.48
C ASN A 102 -5.84 -5.58 -12.12
N VAL A 103 -5.90 -6.44 -13.13
CA VAL A 103 -4.73 -6.99 -13.84
C VAL A 103 -3.78 -5.94 -14.42
N LYS A 104 -4.15 -4.67 -14.48
CA LYS A 104 -3.35 -3.59 -15.05
C LYS A 104 -2.74 -2.65 -14.02
N GLY A 105 -3.03 -2.87 -12.70
CA GLY A 105 -2.52 -2.03 -11.63
C GLY A 105 -2.89 -0.56 -11.73
N MET A 106 -3.99 -0.24 -12.39
CA MET A 106 -4.50 1.12 -12.57
C MET A 106 -5.63 1.39 -11.58
N GLY A 107 -5.63 2.58 -11.01
CA GLY A 107 -6.59 2.99 -9.98
C GLY A 107 -5.95 3.09 -8.59
N PRO A 108 -6.71 3.58 -7.59
CA PRO A 108 -6.21 3.68 -6.23
C PRO A 108 -5.74 2.34 -5.67
N GLY A 109 -4.64 2.35 -4.92
CA GLY A 109 -4.10 1.15 -4.26
C GLY A 109 -4.79 0.89 -2.94
N VAL A 110 -5.08 -0.37 -2.63
CA VAL A 110 -5.71 -0.80 -1.37
C VAL A 110 -4.85 -1.86 -0.69
N ALA A 111 -4.59 -1.68 0.61
CA ALA A 111 -4.01 -2.69 1.48
C ALA A 111 -4.79 -2.73 2.79
N GLU A 112 -5.23 -3.89 3.21
CA GLU A 112 -6.07 -4.05 4.39
C GLU A 112 -5.56 -5.17 5.29
N LEU A 113 -5.65 -4.95 6.62
CA LEU A 113 -5.28 -5.92 7.63
C LEU A 113 -6.34 -5.96 8.72
N GLU A 114 -6.88 -7.15 8.97
CA GLU A 114 -7.80 -7.38 10.08
C GLU A 114 -7.11 -8.17 11.19
N PHE A 115 -7.25 -7.73 12.44
CA PHE A 115 -6.60 -8.34 13.60
C PHE A 115 -7.39 -8.13 14.89
N GLU A 116 -7.12 -8.96 15.89
CA GLU A 116 -7.61 -8.73 17.26
C GLU A 116 -6.71 -7.70 17.95
N GLU A 117 -7.30 -6.59 18.37
CA GLU A 117 -6.58 -5.56 19.11
C GLU A 117 -5.98 -6.10 20.40
N ARG A 118 -4.72 -5.83 20.61
CA ARG A 118 -3.99 -6.14 21.84
C ARG A 118 -3.40 -4.88 22.44
N PRO A 119 -3.37 -4.76 23.79
CA PRO A 119 -2.76 -3.59 24.45
C PRO A 119 -1.32 -3.38 24.00
N ASN A 120 -0.98 -2.13 23.70
CA ASN A 120 0.37 -1.70 23.32
C ASN A 120 0.93 -2.36 22.04
N GLU A 121 0.08 -2.90 21.19
CA GLU A 121 0.49 -3.39 19.88
C GLU A 121 0.40 -2.27 18.85
N ALA A 122 1.47 -2.11 18.09
CA ALA A 122 1.52 -1.16 16.98
C ALA A 122 1.49 -1.90 15.65
N PHE A 123 0.91 -1.27 14.63
CA PHE A 123 1.08 -1.67 13.24
C PHE A 123 1.94 -0.64 12.51
N THR A 124 2.61 -1.07 11.46
CA THR A 124 3.42 -0.19 10.62
C THR A 124 2.80 -0.10 9.24
N VAL A 125 2.54 1.13 8.78
CA VAL A 125 2.21 1.41 7.40
C VAL A 125 3.46 1.91 6.71
N PHE A 126 3.85 1.24 5.63
CA PHE A 126 4.93 1.66 4.78
C PHE A 126 4.35 2.15 3.45
N ALA A 127 4.55 3.42 3.13
CA ALA A 127 4.10 4.01 1.88
C ALA A 127 5.29 4.61 1.12
N ALA A 128 5.31 4.44 -0.19
CA ALA A 128 6.27 5.07 -1.07
C ALA A 128 5.60 5.36 -2.41
N ASP A 129 5.97 6.48 -2.99
CA ASP A 129 5.70 6.77 -4.39
C ASP A 129 6.79 6.11 -5.22
N LYS A 130 6.40 5.40 -6.27
CA LYS A 130 7.31 4.63 -7.12
C LYS A 130 7.22 5.09 -8.57
N THR A 131 8.36 4.99 -9.25
CA THR A 131 8.48 5.30 -10.67
C THR A 131 8.85 4.09 -11.53
N GLU A 132 9.36 3.02 -10.91
CA GLU A 132 9.90 1.85 -11.61
C GLU A 132 9.61 0.54 -10.86
N PRO A 133 9.59 -0.61 -11.56
CA PRO A 133 9.53 -1.92 -10.92
C PRO A 133 10.64 -2.11 -9.89
N GLY A 134 10.31 -2.70 -8.76
CA GLY A 134 11.29 -3.01 -7.71
C GLY A 134 11.67 -1.84 -6.79
N CYS A 135 11.04 -0.67 -6.91
CA CYS A 135 11.30 0.46 -6.01
C CYS A 135 11.01 0.13 -4.53
N PHE A 136 10.13 -0.84 -4.28
CA PHE A 136 9.83 -1.34 -2.94
C PHE A 136 10.79 -2.43 -2.45
N ASN A 137 11.66 -2.95 -3.29
CA ASN A 137 12.59 -4.02 -2.89
C ASN A 137 13.42 -3.62 -1.66
N TYR A 138 14.06 -2.45 -1.70
CA TYR A 138 14.89 -1.99 -0.60
C TYR A 138 14.11 -1.75 0.70
N PRO A 139 12.99 -1.02 0.71
CA PRO A 139 12.15 -0.90 1.89
C PRO A 139 11.69 -2.25 2.46
N MET A 140 11.26 -3.18 1.63
CA MET A 140 10.84 -4.51 2.08
C MET A 140 12.01 -5.33 2.63
N TYR A 141 13.18 -5.24 2.00
CA TYR A 141 14.40 -5.81 2.54
C TYR A 141 14.68 -5.29 3.96
N ARG A 142 14.61 -3.96 4.15
CA ARG A 142 14.86 -3.34 5.47
C ARG A 142 13.85 -3.79 6.52
N LEU A 143 12.59 -3.97 6.15
CA LEU A 143 11.53 -4.36 7.08
C LEU A 143 11.57 -5.84 7.45
N PHE A 144 11.87 -6.73 6.50
CA PHE A 144 11.66 -8.17 6.66
C PHE A 144 12.94 -9.01 6.61
N VAL A 145 14.00 -8.52 6.01
CA VAL A 145 15.23 -9.29 5.77
C VAL A 145 16.40 -8.79 6.60
N ASP A 146 16.55 -7.47 6.76
CA ASP A 146 17.67 -6.88 7.50
C ASP A 146 17.49 -7.07 9.00
N ALA A 147 18.32 -7.92 9.60
CA ALA A 147 18.27 -8.26 11.02
C ALA A 147 18.46 -7.06 11.96
N LEU A 148 19.05 -5.96 11.51
CA LEU A 148 19.24 -4.75 12.32
C LEU A 148 18.02 -3.83 12.31
N SER A 149 17.11 -4.00 11.34
CA SER A 149 15.95 -3.14 11.14
C SER A 149 14.61 -3.83 11.34
N ASN A 150 14.60 -5.14 11.50
CA ASN A 150 13.40 -5.98 11.55
C ASN A 150 12.87 -6.22 12.97
N THR A 151 12.88 -5.21 13.82
CA THR A 151 12.33 -5.33 15.19
C THR A 151 10.89 -5.86 15.22
N GLY A 152 10.11 -5.60 14.17
CA GLY A 152 8.77 -6.16 14.01
C GLY A 152 8.76 -7.70 13.93
N LEU A 153 9.74 -8.32 13.28
CA LEU A 153 9.88 -9.78 13.22
C LEU A 153 10.24 -10.40 14.56
N ILE A 154 11.00 -9.68 15.40
CA ILE A 154 11.38 -10.14 16.72
C ILE A 154 10.20 -10.08 17.70
N VAL A 155 9.36 -9.06 17.57
CA VAL A 155 8.23 -8.81 18.46
C VAL A 155 7.01 -9.65 18.09
N ASN A 156 6.75 -9.84 16.81
CA ASN A 156 5.62 -10.63 16.32
C ASN A 156 6.06 -12.09 16.09
N LYS A 157 5.52 -13.01 16.88
CA LYS A 157 5.86 -14.44 16.79
C LYS A 157 5.56 -15.03 15.42
N SER A 158 4.46 -14.64 14.80
CA SER A 158 4.10 -15.16 13.47
C SER A 158 5.11 -14.76 12.38
N LEU A 159 5.78 -13.62 12.54
CA LEU A 159 6.84 -13.18 11.63
C LEU A 159 8.23 -13.71 12.04
N ALA A 160 8.43 -14.03 13.32
CA ALA A 160 9.70 -14.55 13.82
C ALA A 160 10.05 -15.95 13.27
N GLU A 161 9.05 -16.72 12.86
CA GLU A 161 9.23 -18.03 12.24
C GLU A 161 9.66 -17.95 10.77
N GLY A 162 9.66 -16.74 10.21
CA GLY A 162 10.02 -16.44 8.84
C GLY A 162 8.87 -15.86 8.03
N VAL A 163 9.21 -15.35 6.88
CA VAL A 163 8.26 -14.85 5.86
C VAL A 163 8.63 -15.43 4.51
N ARG A 164 7.63 -15.63 3.68
CA ARG A 164 7.78 -16.06 2.30
C ARG A 164 7.57 -14.87 1.39
N PHE A 165 8.46 -14.68 0.45
CA PHE A 165 8.39 -13.68 -0.60
C PHE A 165 8.04 -14.34 -1.92
N THR A 166 7.02 -13.87 -2.59
CA THR A 166 6.76 -14.19 -3.99
C THR A 166 7.47 -13.14 -4.83
N ILE A 167 8.50 -13.53 -5.54
CA ILE A 167 9.31 -12.67 -6.42
C ILE A 167 8.86 -12.89 -7.85
N MET A 168 8.65 -11.81 -8.59
CA MET A 168 8.31 -11.83 -10.01
C MET A 168 9.48 -11.33 -10.83
N ASP A 169 9.83 -12.05 -11.90
CA ASP A 169 10.64 -11.55 -13.00
C ASP A 169 9.74 -10.74 -13.94
N VAL A 170 10.03 -9.44 -14.08
CA VAL A 170 9.18 -8.55 -14.87
C VAL A 170 9.37 -8.69 -16.37
N GLU A 171 10.41 -9.39 -16.82
CA GLU A 171 10.65 -9.61 -18.24
C GLU A 171 9.72 -10.67 -18.83
N ASP A 172 9.47 -11.74 -18.09
CA ASP A 172 8.69 -12.88 -18.60
C ASP A 172 7.47 -13.24 -17.71
N GLY A 173 7.32 -12.57 -16.56
CA GLY A 173 6.22 -12.81 -15.62
C GLY A 173 6.39 -14.09 -14.78
N THR A 174 7.53 -14.74 -14.83
CA THR A 174 7.81 -15.91 -13.99
C THR A 174 7.83 -15.49 -12.52
N ILE A 175 7.25 -16.31 -11.66
CA ILE A 175 7.23 -16.12 -10.22
C ILE A 175 7.95 -17.24 -9.48
N ALA A 176 8.59 -16.90 -8.36
CA ALA A 176 9.23 -17.84 -7.47
C ALA A 176 8.94 -17.47 -6.01
N ASP A 177 8.58 -18.47 -5.22
CA ASP A 177 8.45 -18.30 -3.78
C ASP A 177 9.79 -18.58 -3.10
N LEU A 178 10.24 -17.64 -2.28
CA LEU A 178 11.50 -17.70 -1.55
C LEU A 178 11.23 -17.53 -0.04
N GLU A 179 11.69 -18.49 0.73
CA GLU A 179 11.61 -18.46 2.20
C GLU A 179 12.77 -17.65 2.78
N LEU A 180 12.49 -16.71 3.65
CA LEU A 180 13.46 -15.76 4.20
C LEU A 180 14.71 -16.46 4.76
N TRP A 181 14.53 -17.53 5.54
CA TRP A 181 15.66 -18.17 6.21
C TRP A 181 16.38 -19.22 5.37
N GLU A 182 15.66 -19.90 4.50
CA GLU A 182 16.16 -20.98 3.66
C GLU A 182 16.82 -20.44 2.39
N ASP A 183 16.15 -19.45 1.75
CA ASP A 183 16.55 -18.89 0.45
C ASP A 183 17.17 -17.49 0.54
N LYS A 184 17.60 -17.07 1.74
CA LYS A 184 18.06 -15.71 1.98
C LYS A 184 19.08 -15.20 0.97
N PRO A 185 20.15 -15.95 0.57
CA PRO A 185 21.09 -15.45 -0.43
C PRO A 185 20.45 -15.21 -1.81
N THR A 186 19.52 -16.06 -2.21
CA THR A 186 18.78 -15.93 -3.47
C THR A 186 17.84 -14.73 -3.43
N LEU A 187 17.11 -14.57 -2.32
CA LEU A 187 16.24 -13.43 -2.08
C LEU A 187 17.03 -12.11 -2.12
N GLU A 188 18.15 -12.03 -1.39
CA GLU A 188 19.01 -10.84 -1.39
C GLU A 188 19.52 -10.50 -2.80
N ALA A 189 19.98 -11.50 -3.55
CA ALA A 189 20.44 -11.30 -4.92
C ALA A 189 19.32 -10.79 -5.84
N ALA A 190 18.12 -11.34 -5.74
CA ALA A 190 16.96 -10.88 -6.51
C ALA A 190 16.58 -9.44 -6.15
N LEU A 191 16.48 -9.11 -4.86
CA LEU A 191 16.12 -7.77 -4.40
C LEU A 191 17.13 -6.69 -4.76
N MET A 192 18.39 -7.07 -4.96
CA MET A 192 19.46 -6.16 -5.42
C MET A 192 19.45 -5.90 -6.92
N TYR A 193 18.55 -6.52 -7.67
CA TYR A 193 18.34 -6.27 -9.09
C TYR A 193 16.95 -5.68 -9.37
N PRO A 194 16.67 -4.48 -8.81
CA PRO A 194 15.43 -3.76 -9.07
C PRO A 194 15.34 -3.45 -10.57
N GLY A 195 14.20 -3.42 -11.15
CA GLY A 195 14.02 -3.29 -12.59
C GLY A 195 13.84 -4.63 -13.30
N ARG A 196 14.29 -5.72 -12.69
CA ARG A 196 13.98 -7.06 -13.18
C ARG A 196 13.17 -7.88 -12.17
N TYR A 197 13.61 -7.93 -10.92
CA TYR A 197 12.94 -8.72 -9.90
C TYR A 197 12.19 -7.82 -8.93
N VAL A 198 10.91 -8.11 -8.72
CA VAL A 198 10.05 -7.35 -7.82
C VAL A 198 9.37 -8.27 -6.81
N ILE A 199 9.13 -7.76 -5.62
CA ILE A 199 8.29 -8.44 -4.63
C ILE A 199 6.84 -8.30 -5.10
N ALA A 200 6.21 -9.40 -5.44
CA ALA A 200 4.79 -9.44 -5.80
C ALA A 200 3.90 -9.61 -4.58
N GLU A 201 4.28 -10.52 -3.66
CA GLU A 201 3.53 -10.81 -2.44
C GLU A 201 4.47 -11.14 -1.29
N ILE A 202 4.00 -10.94 -0.07
CA ILE A 202 4.68 -11.38 1.16
C ILE A 202 3.66 -12.13 2.02
N HIS A 203 4.04 -13.29 2.53
CA HIS A 203 3.21 -14.11 3.38
C HIS A 203 3.92 -14.50 4.67
N THR A 204 3.17 -14.76 5.72
CA THR A 204 3.70 -15.47 6.90
C THR A 204 4.08 -16.88 6.49
N LYS A 205 4.80 -17.59 7.35
CA LYS A 205 5.16 -19.00 7.12
C LYS A 205 3.93 -19.92 6.99
N GLU A 206 2.85 -19.58 7.67
CA GLU A 206 1.57 -20.30 7.60
C GLU A 206 0.77 -19.98 6.33
N GLY A 207 1.24 -19.04 5.53
CA GLY A 207 0.62 -18.64 4.26
C GLY A 207 -0.40 -17.51 4.37
N GLU A 208 -0.52 -16.87 5.53
CA GLU A 208 -1.36 -15.69 5.68
C GLU A 208 -0.73 -14.48 4.96
N PRO A 209 -1.47 -13.77 4.12
CA PRO A 209 -0.93 -12.65 3.38
C PRO A 209 -0.57 -11.47 4.30
N ILE A 210 0.57 -10.86 4.04
CA ILE A 210 0.91 -9.54 4.58
C ILE A 210 0.46 -8.51 3.55
N PRO A 211 -0.44 -7.58 3.90
CA PRO A 211 -1.01 -6.68 2.92
C PRO A 211 0.03 -5.79 2.24
N VAL A 212 0.09 -5.89 0.92
CA VAL A 212 0.93 -5.06 0.05
C VAL A 212 0.10 -4.59 -1.12
N SER A 213 0.16 -3.31 -1.47
CA SER A 213 -0.52 -2.76 -2.63
C SER A 213 0.42 -1.93 -3.49
N TYR A 214 0.28 -2.07 -4.79
CA TYR A 214 1.02 -1.29 -5.80
C TYR A 214 0.05 -0.56 -6.72
N THR A 215 0.34 0.69 -7.02
CA THR A 215 -0.25 1.43 -8.13
C THR A 215 0.75 1.48 -9.29
N HIS A 216 0.29 1.44 -10.53
CA HIS A 216 1.10 1.56 -11.75
C HIS A 216 2.13 0.45 -12.05
N LEU A 217 1.93 -0.77 -11.57
CA LEU A 217 2.63 -1.89 -12.18
C LEU A 217 1.93 -2.30 -13.47
N THR A 218 2.66 -2.31 -14.56
CA THR A 218 2.16 -2.76 -15.89
C THR A 218 1.98 -4.28 -15.97
N LEU A 219 2.25 -4.99 -14.89
CA LEU A 219 2.17 -6.45 -14.81
C LEU A 219 1.00 -6.90 -13.94
N PRO A 220 0.44 -8.07 -14.22
CA PRO A 220 -0.67 -8.61 -13.44
C PRO A 220 -0.20 -8.97 -12.03
N THR A 221 -0.30 -8.03 -11.12
CA THR A 221 -0.11 -8.33 -9.71
C THR A 221 -1.44 -8.86 -9.20
N ILE A 222 -1.53 -10.17 -9.00
CA ILE A 222 -2.66 -10.78 -8.32
C ILE A 222 -2.41 -10.60 -6.83
N LEU A 223 -2.76 -9.44 -6.32
CA LEU A 223 -2.96 -9.27 -4.89
C LEU A 223 -4.38 -9.72 -4.60
N ARG A 224 -4.54 -10.91 -4.06
CA ARG A 224 -5.75 -11.24 -3.33
C ARG A 224 -5.59 -10.63 -1.94
N VAL A 225 -6.28 -9.53 -1.70
CA VAL A 225 -6.63 -9.08 -0.37
C VAL A 225 -7.82 -9.89 0.08
#